data_e05333910c227df5f01e68e8f9a1578d
#
_entry.id   e05333910c227df5f01e68e8f9a1578d
#
_cell.length_a   1.000
_cell.length_b   1.000
_cell.length_c   1.000
_cell.angle_alpha   90.00
_cell.angle_beta   90.00
_cell.angle_gamma   90.00
#
_symmetry.space_group_name_H-M   'P 1'
#
loop_
_entity.id
_entity.type
_entity.pdbx_description
1 polymer ?
#
loop_
_entity_poly.entity_id
_entity_poly.type
_entity_poly.pdbx_seq_one_letter_code
_entity_poly.pdbx_strand_id
1 'polypeptide(L)'
;MIRRLAFPLVALVLVVLACAKPGDDCSDTPGSCKDKASHLVCVNKKYILETCKGQNGCNDQGKTLICDSSKADVGDGCGIEGSRACSADGKQELRCRENKFAIEWGCRGGCTLDQNGNPKCAPMGEVGQPCRSDSFACDASQKTELSCGDDGKYKVRRTCHGDRACETAPGGGIRCDRTKGVEGEPCLEEGRGACDMAQQYVLVCQGGKFTKTMDCLGALHCELPGNYSVRCDKSIVPLGEACTEDGAISCTPDGKQVTCTGGKWDIDKKWKPKKGETCANRYRVSYETEKFEPR
;
A
#
# COMPACT_ATOMS: atom_id res chain seq x y z
N MET A 1 -51.38 -26.13 -77.06
CA MET A 1 -50.04 -25.88 -76.45
C MET A 1 -50.23 -25.51 -75.04
N ILE A 2 -50.01 -26.42 -74.11
CA ILE A 2 -50.18 -26.17 -72.65
C ILE A 2 -48.81 -26.16 -72.03
N ARG A 3 -48.30 -24.95 -71.57
CA ARG A 3 -47.07 -24.76 -70.84
C ARG A 3 -47.30 -25.11 -69.37
N ARG A 4 -46.68 -26.19 -68.92
CA ARG A 4 -46.61 -26.55 -67.49
C ARG A 4 -45.58 -25.66 -66.83
N LEU A 5 -46.03 -24.79 -65.91
CA LEU A 5 -45.16 -24.07 -64.98
C LEU A 5 -44.82 -25.01 -63.80
N ALA A 6 -43.56 -25.36 -63.69
CA ALA A 6 -43.02 -26.06 -62.53
C ALA A 6 -42.60 -25.03 -61.48
N PHE A 7 -43.30 -25.02 -60.38
CA PHE A 7 -42.88 -24.25 -59.18
C PHE A 7 -41.81 -25.03 -58.43
N PRO A 8 -40.66 -24.45 -58.14
CA PRO A 8 -39.70 -25.09 -57.26
C PRO A 8 -40.17 -24.94 -55.81
N LEU A 9 -40.35 -26.07 -55.13
CA LEU A 9 -40.55 -26.14 -53.69
C LEU A 9 -39.27 -25.71 -53.00
N VAL A 10 -39.18 -24.47 -52.53
CA VAL A 10 -38.12 -24.02 -51.64
C VAL A 10 -38.39 -24.63 -50.27
N ALA A 11 -37.71 -25.67 -49.93
CA ALA A 11 -37.72 -26.24 -48.59
C ALA A 11 -37.01 -25.24 -47.66
N LEU A 12 -37.81 -24.47 -46.90
CA LEU A 12 -37.35 -23.60 -45.85
C LEU A 12 -36.87 -24.48 -44.68
N VAL A 13 -35.58 -24.80 -44.64
CA VAL A 13 -34.95 -25.45 -43.49
C VAL A 13 -34.87 -24.42 -42.36
N LEU A 14 -35.87 -24.44 -41.51
CA LEU A 14 -35.84 -23.76 -40.22
C LEU A 14 -34.74 -24.43 -39.38
N VAL A 15 -33.51 -23.86 -39.43
CA VAL A 15 -32.47 -24.16 -38.44
C VAL A 15 -32.97 -23.58 -37.13
N VAL A 16 -33.56 -24.42 -36.31
CA VAL A 16 -33.81 -24.11 -34.90
C VAL A 16 -32.48 -24.08 -34.25
N LEU A 17 -31.87 -22.90 -34.15
CA LEU A 17 -30.72 -22.64 -33.26
C LEU A 17 -31.22 -22.90 -31.85
N ALA A 18 -31.11 -24.13 -31.39
CA ALA A 18 -31.32 -24.48 -29.99
C ALA A 18 -30.29 -23.67 -29.20
N CYS A 19 -30.77 -22.65 -28.47
CA CYS A 19 -29.94 -21.91 -27.54
C CYS A 19 -29.39 -22.90 -26.53
N ALA A 20 -28.07 -23.16 -26.53
CA ALA A 20 -27.41 -24.02 -25.56
C ALA A 20 -27.75 -23.56 -24.12
N LYS A 21 -27.94 -24.54 -23.25
CA LYS A 21 -28.28 -24.32 -21.83
C LYS A 21 -27.19 -24.88 -20.94
N PRO A 22 -27.04 -24.34 -19.72
CA PRO A 22 -26.17 -24.95 -18.71
C PRO A 22 -26.54 -26.43 -18.53
N GLY A 23 -25.53 -27.33 -18.57
CA GLY A 23 -25.68 -28.77 -18.47
C GLY A 23 -25.74 -29.51 -19.82
N ASP A 24 -26.00 -28.83 -20.94
CA ASP A 24 -25.95 -29.44 -22.26
C ASP A 24 -24.50 -29.87 -22.58
N ASP A 25 -24.38 -30.89 -23.44
CA ASP A 25 -23.08 -31.34 -23.95
C ASP A 25 -22.46 -30.26 -24.85
N CYS A 26 -21.17 -30.06 -24.74
CA CYS A 26 -20.42 -29.12 -25.55
C CYS A 26 -19.14 -29.79 -26.10
N SER A 27 -18.70 -29.36 -27.28
CA SER A 27 -17.37 -29.57 -27.81
C SER A 27 -16.56 -28.27 -27.64
N ASP A 28 -15.24 -28.30 -27.92
CA ASP A 28 -14.29 -27.19 -27.73
C ASP A 28 -14.63 -25.88 -28.49
N THR A 29 -15.90 -25.61 -28.69
CA THR A 29 -16.37 -24.36 -29.28
C THR A 29 -16.27 -23.25 -28.26
N PRO A 30 -15.77 -22.05 -28.68
CA PRO A 30 -15.81 -20.88 -27.85
C PRO A 30 -17.24 -20.65 -27.32
N GLY A 31 -17.39 -20.37 -26.04
CA GLY A 31 -18.67 -20.04 -25.47
C GLY A 31 -19.30 -18.81 -26.12
N SER A 32 -20.48 -18.44 -25.70
CA SER A 32 -21.19 -17.23 -26.19
C SER A 32 -21.72 -16.43 -25.02
N CYS A 33 -21.72 -15.09 -25.12
CA CYS A 33 -22.45 -14.26 -24.16
C CYS A 33 -23.92 -14.62 -24.19
N LYS A 34 -24.48 -14.96 -23.04
CA LYS A 34 -25.92 -15.12 -22.86
C LYS A 34 -26.60 -13.77 -22.68
N ASP A 35 -25.93 -12.90 -21.94
CA ASP A 35 -26.26 -11.51 -21.69
C ASP A 35 -25.00 -10.74 -21.30
N LYS A 36 -25.14 -9.45 -20.88
CA LYS A 36 -23.98 -8.62 -20.46
C LYS A 36 -23.28 -9.12 -19.20
N ALA A 37 -23.97 -9.91 -18.38
CA ALA A 37 -23.46 -10.33 -17.07
C ALA A 37 -23.11 -11.83 -17.01
N SER A 38 -23.31 -12.57 -18.11
CA SER A 38 -23.05 -14.01 -18.13
C SER A 38 -22.71 -14.55 -19.50
N HIS A 39 -21.90 -15.61 -19.52
CA HIS A 39 -21.64 -16.37 -20.73
C HIS A 39 -21.66 -17.88 -20.47
N LEU A 40 -21.92 -18.65 -21.52
CA LEU A 40 -21.79 -20.10 -21.49
C LEU A 40 -20.38 -20.50 -21.88
N VAL A 41 -19.72 -21.24 -21.02
CA VAL A 41 -18.37 -21.79 -21.25
C VAL A 41 -18.40 -23.31 -21.16
N CYS A 42 -17.67 -24.00 -22.05
CA CYS A 42 -17.55 -25.44 -22.04
C CYS A 42 -16.48 -25.87 -21.03
N VAL A 43 -16.90 -26.57 -19.97
CA VAL A 43 -16.00 -27.13 -18.94
C VAL A 43 -16.34 -28.61 -18.79
N ASN A 44 -15.34 -29.50 -18.96
CA ASN A 44 -15.52 -30.93 -18.85
C ASN A 44 -16.65 -31.49 -19.76
N LYS A 45 -16.73 -30.98 -20.99
CA LYS A 45 -17.76 -31.36 -22.02
C LYS A 45 -19.19 -30.97 -21.64
N LYS A 46 -19.37 -30.08 -20.68
CA LYS A 46 -20.68 -29.53 -20.29
C LYS A 46 -20.64 -28.02 -20.30
N TYR A 47 -21.72 -27.37 -20.80
CA TYR A 47 -21.86 -25.92 -20.65
C TYR A 47 -22.13 -25.58 -19.20
N ILE A 48 -21.35 -24.64 -18.66
CA ILE A 48 -21.64 -23.95 -17.42
C ILE A 48 -21.95 -22.48 -17.70
N LEU A 49 -22.74 -21.86 -16.83
CA LEU A 49 -22.98 -20.43 -16.88
C LEU A 49 -21.93 -19.73 -16.01
N GLU A 50 -20.99 -19.05 -16.66
CA GLU A 50 -20.01 -18.21 -15.98
C GLU A 50 -20.54 -16.79 -15.81
N THR A 51 -20.24 -16.19 -14.66
CA THR A 51 -20.65 -14.84 -14.32
C THR A 51 -19.62 -13.82 -14.80
N CYS A 52 -20.08 -12.74 -15.47
CA CYS A 52 -19.29 -11.64 -15.99
C CYS A 52 -19.75 -10.32 -15.35
N LYS A 53 -19.76 -10.24 -14.01
CA LYS A 53 -20.25 -9.05 -13.25
C LYS A 53 -19.19 -7.95 -13.08
N GLY A 54 -17.99 -8.13 -13.60
CA GLY A 54 -16.97 -7.09 -13.65
C GLY A 54 -17.39 -5.90 -14.51
N GLN A 55 -16.61 -4.82 -14.48
CA GLN A 55 -16.94 -3.56 -15.16
C GLN A 55 -17.13 -3.73 -16.68
N ASN A 56 -16.38 -4.64 -17.30
CA ASN A 56 -16.42 -4.88 -18.74
C ASN A 56 -17.51 -5.86 -19.16
N GLY A 57 -18.11 -6.59 -18.21
CA GLY A 57 -19.18 -7.55 -18.47
C GLY A 57 -18.76 -8.69 -19.40
N CYS A 58 -19.76 -9.25 -20.13
CA CYS A 58 -19.51 -10.15 -21.25
C CYS A 58 -19.52 -9.37 -22.55
N ASN A 59 -18.44 -9.50 -23.34
CA ASN A 59 -18.28 -8.81 -24.60
C ASN A 59 -17.75 -9.78 -25.66
N ASP A 60 -18.47 -9.89 -26.77
CA ASP A 60 -18.07 -10.65 -27.95
C ASP A 60 -17.47 -9.72 -28.99
N GLN A 61 -16.15 -9.73 -29.12
CA GLN A 61 -15.41 -8.94 -30.11
C GLN A 61 -15.17 -9.73 -31.42
N GLY A 62 -16.06 -10.62 -31.76
CA GLY A 62 -16.09 -11.36 -33.04
C GLY A 62 -15.14 -12.55 -33.14
N LYS A 63 -13.95 -12.51 -32.58
CA LYS A 63 -13.00 -13.64 -32.50
C LYS A 63 -12.57 -13.98 -31.08
N THR A 64 -12.83 -13.09 -30.15
CA THR A 64 -12.42 -13.24 -28.75
C THR A 64 -13.61 -12.91 -27.87
N LEU A 65 -14.01 -13.87 -27.07
CA LEU A 65 -15.00 -13.67 -26.03
C LEU A 65 -14.26 -13.21 -24.76
N ILE A 66 -14.70 -12.09 -24.20
CA ILE A 66 -14.17 -11.56 -22.95
C ILE A 66 -15.28 -11.63 -21.91
N CYS A 67 -15.06 -12.37 -20.83
CA CYS A 67 -15.90 -12.37 -19.64
C CYS A 67 -15.11 -11.73 -18.49
N ASP A 68 -15.55 -10.58 -18.02
CA ASP A 68 -14.97 -9.93 -16.84
C ASP A 68 -15.61 -10.50 -15.57
N SER A 69 -15.00 -11.54 -15.04
CA SER A 69 -15.40 -12.20 -13.78
C SER A 69 -14.71 -11.61 -12.55
N SER A 70 -14.13 -10.42 -12.65
CA SER A 70 -13.47 -9.75 -11.52
C SER A 70 -14.41 -9.42 -10.34
N LYS A 71 -15.72 -9.42 -10.58
CA LYS A 71 -16.78 -9.35 -9.56
C LYS A 71 -17.74 -10.52 -9.70
N ALA A 72 -18.17 -11.07 -8.56
CA ALA A 72 -19.10 -12.20 -8.50
C ALA A 72 -19.84 -12.22 -7.15
N ASP A 73 -20.87 -13.05 -7.05
CA ASP A 73 -21.48 -13.42 -5.78
C ASP A 73 -21.07 -14.83 -5.38
N VAL A 74 -21.18 -15.15 -4.10
CA VAL A 74 -20.93 -16.53 -3.62
C VAL A 74 -21.92 -17.47 -4.28
N GLY A 75 -21.42 -18.53 -4.90
CA GLY A 75 -22.19 -19.51 -5.65
C GLY A 75 -22.36 -19.22 -7.13
N ASP A 76 -21.96 -18.06 -7.62
CA ASP A 76 -21.90 -17.75 -9.05
C ASP A 76 -20.97 -18.73 -9.78
N GLY A 77 -21.30 -19.03 -11.03
CA GLY A 77 -20.48 -19.91 -11.87
C GLY A 77 -19.16 -19.26 -12.29
N CYS A 78 -18.12 -20.05 -12.36
CA CYS A 78 -16.78 -19.67 -12.82
C CYS A 78 -16.19 -20.75 -13.74
N GLY A 79 -15.60 -20.33 -14.86
CA GLY A 79 -15.08 -21.24 -15.88
C GLY A 79 -13.65 -21.74 -15.63
N ILE A 80 -12.88 -21.03 -14.81
CA ILE A 80 -11.46 -21.34 -14.56
C ILE A 80 -11.27 -21.66 -13.10
N GLU A 81 -10.90 -22.90 -12.78
CA GLU A 81 -10.61 -23.34 -11.42
C GLU A 81 -9.48 -22.49 -10.81
N GLY A 82 -9.68 -22.01 -9.58
CA GLY A 82 -8.72 -21.17 -8.88
C GLY A 82 -8.74 -19.69 -9.26
N SER A 83 -9.52 -19.28 -10.29
CA SER A 83 -9.72 -17.86 -10.59
C SER A 83 -10.31 -17.13 -9.39
N ARG A 84 -10.10 -15.81 -9.31
CA ARG A 84 -10.50 -14.98 -8.17
C ARG A 84 -11.45 -13.88 -8.60
N ALA A 85 -12.32 -13.46 -7.68
CA ALA A 85 -13.24 -12.33 -7.85
C ALA A 85 -13.35 -11.55 -6.56
N CYS A 86 -13.74 -10.29 -6.64
CA CYS A 86 -14.30 -9.56 -5.51
C CYS A 86 -15.79 -9.86 -5.39
N SER A 87 -16.31 -10.02 -4.16
CA SER A 87 -17.76 -10.05 -3.96
C SER A 87 -18.41 -8.75 -4.44
N ALA A 88 -19.69 -8.79 -4.82
CA ALA A 88 -20.41 -7.62 -5.33
C ALA A 88 -20.44 -6.46 -4.31
N ASP A 89 -20.48 -6.77 -3.00
CA ASP A 89 -20.42 -5.80 -1.91
C ASP A 89 -18.98 -5.32 -1.60
N GLY A 90 -17.97 -5.87 -2.29
CA GLY A 90 -16.56 -5.54 -2.09
C GLY A 90 -15.97 -5.97 -0.75
N LYS A 91 -16.65 -6.80 0.03
CA LYS A 91 -16.19 -7.20 1.37
C LYS A 91 -15.45 -8.54 1.43
N GLN A 92 -15.41 -9.26 0.32
CA GLN A 92 -14.83 -10.60 0.25
C GLN A 92 -14.01 -10.78 -1.02
N GLU A 93 -12.91 -11.50 -0.91
CA GLU A 93 -12.21 -12.13 -2.02
C GLU A 93 -12.77 -13.54 -2.19
N LEU A 94 -13.22 -13.83 -3.40
CA LEU A 94 -13.78 -15.12 -3.78
C LEU A 94 -12.77 -15.90 -4.62
N ARG A 95 -12.84 -17.22 -4.54
CA ARG A 95 -12.07 -18.15 -5.38
C ARG A 95 -12.97 -19.17 -6.03
N CYS A 96 -12.72 -19.43 -7.31
CA CYS A 96 -13.40 -20.49 -8.04
C CYS A 96 -12.98 -21.88 -7.52
N ARG A 97 -13.96 -22.64 -7.04
CA ARG A 97 -13.81 -24.04 -6.62
C ARG A 97 -15.00 -24.83 -7.13
N GLU A 98 -14.74 -25.94 -7.80
CA GLU A 98 -15.80 -26.78 -8.36
C GLU A 98 -16.78 -26.01 -9.25
N ASN A 99 -16.23 -25.13 -10.11
CA ASN A 99 -16.97 -24.25 -11.02
C ASN A 99 -17.90 -23.22 -10.34
N LYS A 100 -17.69 -22.95 -9.05
CA LYS A 100 -18.46 -21.94 -8.29
C LYS A 100 -17.55 -21.05 -7.48
N PHE A 101 -17.87 -19.77 -7.38
CA PHE A 101 -17.18 -18.86 -6.49
C PHE A 101 -17.53 -19.12 -5.02
N ALA A 102 -16.52 -19.40 -4.22
CA ALA A 102 -16.60 -19.58 -2.78
C ALA A 102 -15.77 -18.51 -2.07
N ILE A 103 -16.12 -18.18 -0.83
CA ILE A 103 -15.36 -17.23 -0.01
C ILE A 103 -13.96 -17.79 0.24
N GLU A 104 -12.95 -17.04 -0.16
CA GLU A 104 -11.55 -17.33 0.17
C GLU A 104 -11.11 -16.52 1.40
N TRP A 105 -11.42 -15.19 1.40
CA TRP A 105 -11.07 -14.28 2.49
C TRP A 105 -12.12 -13.19 2.68
N GLY A 106 -12.31 -12.76 3.94
CA GLY A 106 -13.00 -11.51 4.25
C GLY A 106 -12.05 -10.31 4.09
N CYS A 107 -12.47 -9.28 3.34
CA CYS A 107 -11.69 -8.09 3.07
C CYS A 107 -12.20 -6.90 3.89
N ARG A 108 -11.66 -6.63 5.07
CA ARG A 108 -12.12 -5.50 5.91
C ARG A 108 -11.89 -4.12 5.27
N GLY A 109 -10.77 -3.96 4.55
CA GLY A 109 -10.47 -2.75 3.79
C GLY A 109 -11.13 -2.71 2.41
N GLY A 110 -11.98 -3.67 2.11
CA GLY A 110 -12.58 -3.86 0.80
C GLY A 110 -11.72 -4.72 -0.12
N CYS A 111 -12.38 -5.27 -1.14
CA CYS A 111 -11.75 -5.99 -2.24
C CYS A 111 -11.62 -5.06 -3.44
N THR A 112 -10.41 -4.90 -3.97
CA THR A 112 -10.09 -4.06 -5.13
C THR A 112 -9.32 -4.86 -6.17
N LEU A 113 -9.20 -4.35 -7.38
CA LEU A 113 -8.37 -4.96 -8.41
C LEU A 113 -6.95 -4.38 -8.33
N ASP A 114 -5.93 -5.23 -8.45
CA ASP A 114 -4.55 -4.80 -8.61
C ASP A 114 -4.29 -4.22 -10.02
N GLN A 115 -3.05 -3.82 -10.32
CA GLN A 115 -2.66 -3.25 -11.61
C GLN A 115 -2.83 -4.22 -12.80
N ASN A 116 -2.91 -5.51 -12.53
CA ASN A 116 -3.12 -6.57 -13.52
C ASN A 116 -4.60 -6.97 -13.62
N GLY A 117 -5.49 -6.30 -12.91
CA GLY A 117 -6.91 -6.60 -12.87
C GLY A 117 -7.27 -7.79 -11.95
N ASN A 118 -6.34 -8.29 -11.14
CA ASN A 118 -6.62 -9.39 -10.22
C ASN A 118 -7.27 -8.89 -8.93
N PRO A 119 -8.32 -9.54 -8.45
CA PRO A 119 -8.94 -9.27 -7.18
C PRO A 119 -7.98 -9.43 -6.01
N LYS A 120 -7.95 -8.46 -5.12
CA LYS A 120 -7.13 -8.44 -3.92
C LYS A 120 -7.81 -7.71 -2.79
N CYS A 121 -7.77 -8.28 -1.58
CA CYS A 121 -8.16 -7.55 -0.38
C CYS A 121 -7.23 -6.34 -0.17
N ALA A 122 -7.81 -5.18 0.10
CA ALA A 122 -7.03 -4.09 0.67
C ALA A 122 -6.40 -4.57 1.99
N PRO A 123 -5.12 -4.29 2.22
CA PRO A 123 -4.38 -4.85 3.34
C PRO A 123 -4.74 -4.14 4.66
N MET A 124 -5.96 -4.35 5.13
CA MET A 124 -6.42 -3.95 6.46
C MET A 124 -6.72 -5.18 7.31
N GLY A 125 -6.32 -5.15 8.58
CA GLY A 125 -6.47 -6.27 9.51
C GLY A 125 -6.69 -5.82 10.95
N GLU A 126 -6.89 -6.79 11.83
CA GLU A 126 -6.92 -6.58 13.28
C GLU A 126 -5.99 -7.58 13.95
N VAL A 127 -5.43 -7.20 15.09
CA VAL A 127 -4.62 -8.09 15.91
C VAL A 127 -5.43 -9.33 16.29
N GLY A 128 -4.82 -10.51 16.10
CA GLY A 128 -5.45 -11.80 16.36
C GLY A 128 -6.33 -12.34 15.24
N GLN A 129 -6.60 -11.58 14.17
CA GLN A 129 -7.36 -12.04 13.01
C GLN A 129 -6.52 -13.03 12.18
N PRO A 130 -7.13 -14.08 11.58
CA PRO A 130 -6.44 -14.98 10.66
C PRO A 130 -5.81 -14.22 9.48
N CYS A 131 -4.62 -14.63 9.08
CA CYS A 131 -3.86 -14.03 8.00
C CYS A 131 -3.09 -15.09 7.20
N ARG A 132 -2.62 -14.72 6.00
CA ARG A 132 -1.69 -15.53 5.23
C ARG A 132 -0.25 -15.30 5.69
N SER A 133 0.58 -16.34 5.65
CA SER A 133 2.03 -16.20 5.84
C SER A 133 2.58 -15.03 5.01
N ASP A 134 3.54 -14.31 5.56
CA ASP A 134 4.20 -13.16 4.95
C ASP A 134 3.28 -12.00 4.53
N SER A 135 2.03 -11.97 5.00
CA SER A 135 1.15 -10.85 4.76
C SER A 135 1.33 -9.74 5.79
N PHE A 136 1.15 -8.50 5.31
CA PHE A 136 1.14 -7.29 6.13
C PHE A 136 -0.18 -6.57 5.96
N ALA A 137 -0.61 -5.85 6.99
CA ALA A 137 -1.83 -5.06 6.98
C ALA A 137 -1.67 -3.78 7.80
N CYS A 138 -2.47 -2.77 7.52
CA CYS A 138 -2.70 -1.67 8.44
C CYS A 138 -3.87 -2.04 9.38
N ASP A 139 -3.81 -1.59 10.63
CA ASP A 139 -4.97 -1.66 11.50
C ASP A 139 -6.06 -0.65 11.06
N ALA A 140 -7.26 -0.75 11.62
CA ALA A 140 -8.38 0.12 11.28
C ALA A 140 -8.11 1.61 11.60
N SER A 141 -7.24 1.89 12.57
CA SER A 141 -6.84 3.27 12.91
C SER A 141 -5.82 3.85 11.94
N GLN A 142 -5.24 3.03 11.07
CA GLN A 142 -4.12 3.34 10.19
C GLN A 142 -2.85 3.80 10.94
N LYS A 143 -2.74 3.51 12.23
CA LYS A 143 -1.58 3.87 13.04
C LYS A 143 -0.62 2.72 13.27
N THR A 144 -1.02 1.50 12.94
CA THR A 144 -0.25 0.29 13.24
C THR A 144 -0.06 -0.57 12.00
N GLU A 145 1.18 -0.95 11.73
CA GLU A 145 1.52 -2.00 10.79
C GLU A 145 1.44 -3.34 11.48
N LEU A 146 0.67 -4.25 10.91
CA LEU A 146 0.51 -5.61 11.35
C LEU A 146 1.29 -6.56 10.44
N SER A 147 1.84 -7.64 11.00
CA SER A 147 2.42 -8.77 10.25
C SER A 147 1.76 -10.07 10.65
N CYS A 148 1.66 -11.00 9.72
CA CYS A 148 1.19 -12.34 10.03
C CYS A 148 2.25 -13.09 10.82
N GLY A 149 1.89 -13.58 12.01
CA GLY A 149 2.75 -14.43 12.83
C GLY A 149 2.70 -15.89 12.38
N ASP A 150 3.59 -16.73 12.94
CA ASP A 150 3.68 -18.16 12.66
C ASP A 150 2.41 -18.94 13.03
N ASP A 151 1.60 -18.39 13.94
CA ASP A 151 0.30 -18.92 14.33
C ASP A 151 -0.84 -18.57 13.34
N GLY A 152 -0.51 -17.98 12.20
CA GLY A 152 -1.47 -17.58 11.17
C GLY A 152 -2.37 -16.41 11.59
N LYS A 153 -1.96 -15.59 12.56
CA LYS A 153 -2.72 -14.44 13.06
C LYS A 153 -1.92 -13.17 12.99
N TYR A 154 -2.60 -12.05 12.69
CA TYR A 154 -1.97 -10.74 12.72
C TYR A 154 -1.49 -10.35 14.11
N LYS A 155 -0.24 -9.89 14.18
CA LYS A 155 0.40 -9.31 15.38
C LYS A 155 0.88 -7.89 15.05
N VAL A 156 0.94 -7.05 16.07
CA VAL A 156 1.55 -5.73 15.94
C VAL A 156 3.02 -5.90 15.54
N ARG A 157 3.40 -5.29 14.43
CA ARG A 157 4.77 -5.22 13.98
C ARG A 157 5.44 -3.94 14.43
N ARG A 158 4.74 -2.79 14.24
CA ARG A 158 5.22 -1.47 14.64
C ARG A 158 4.12 -0.42 14.57
N THR A 159 4.36 0.72 15.23
CA THR A 159 3.53 1.92 15.13
C THR A 159 4.01 2.83 13.99
N CYS A 160 3.10 3.50 13.31
CA CYS A 160 3.34 4.39 12.19
C CYS A 160 3.02 5.82 12.63
N HIS A 161 4.02 6.54 13.13
CA HIS A 161 3.84 7.86 13.73
C HIS A 161 3.93 9.02 12.74
N GLY A 162 4.43 8.80 11.53
CA GLY A 162 4.52 9.84 10.50
C GLY A 162 3.16 10.29 10.00
N ASP A 163 3.12 11.41 9.30
CA ASP A 163 1.88 12.08 8.87
C ASP A 163 1.05 11.23 7.88
N ARG A 164 1.70 10.32 7.14
CA ARG A 164 1.03 9.35 6.26
C ARG A 164 0.52 8.13 6.99
N ALA A 165 0.85 7.97 8.25
CA ALA A 165 0.43 6.84 9.07
C ALA A 165 0.78 5.48 8.44
N CYS A 166 -0.14 4.51 8.45
CA CYS A 166 -0.05 3.24 7.73
C CYS A 166 -0.97 3.29 6.52
N GLU A 167 -0.42 3.22 5.32
CA GLU A 167 -1.16 3.34 4.07
C GLU A 167 -0.89 2.17 3.12
N THR A 168 -1.81 1.95 2.19
CA THR A 168 -1.59 1.03 1.07
C THR A 168 -0.74 1.74 0.01
N ALA A 169 0.43 1.19 -0.29
CA ALA A 169 1.28 1.69 -1.36
C ALA A 169 0.70 1.40 -2.75
N PRO A 170 0.99 2.21 -3.78
CA PRO A 170 0.74 1.83 -5.16
C PRO A 170 1.37 0.46 -5.46
N GLY A 171 0.58 -0.49 -6.00
CA GLY A 171 0.99 -1.89 -6.19
C GLY A 171 0.57 -2.84 -5.07
N GLY A 172 -0.17 -2.37 -4.06
CA GLY A 172 -0.89 -3.20 -3.08
C GLY A 172 -0.07 -3.72 -1.90
N GLY A 173 1.16 -3.22 -1.70
CA GLY A 173 1.89 -3.37 -0.45
C GLY A 173 1.42 -2.37 0.61
N ILE A 174 1.91 -2.50 1.83
CA ILE A 174 1.70 -1.46 2.85
C ILE A 174 2.97 -0.64 3.05
N ARG A 175 2.77 0.60 3.44
CA ARG A 175 3.82 1.53 3.84
C ARG A 175 3.47 2.10 5.21
N CYS A 176 4.36 1.92 6.15
CA CYS A 176 4.30 2.55 7.46
C CYS A 176 5.19 3.78 7.45
N ASP A 177 4.63 4.94 7.69
CA ASP A 177 5.39 6.18 7.80
C ASP A 177 6.09 6.24 9.16
N ARG A 178 7.42 6.19 9.10
CA ARG A 178 8.33 6.16 10.24
C ARG A 178 9.19 7.42 10.33
N THR A 179 8.72 8.50 9.74
CA THR A 179 9.41 9.79 9.82
C THR A 179 9.38 10.36 11.22
N LYS A 180 8.40 9.94 12.03
CA LYS A 180 8.30 10.25 13.45
C LYS A 180 8.38 8.98 14.30
N GLY A 181 8.84 9.10 15.55
CA GLY A 181 8.98 8.01 16.50
C GLY A 181 8.88 8.49 17.95
N VAL A 182 8.92 7.54 18.86
CA VAL A 182 8.96 7.80 20.30
C VAL A 182 10.21 7.15 20.88
N GLU A 183 10.94 7.86 21.74
CA GLU A 183 12.12 7.32 22.42
C GLU A 183 11.78 6.05 23.20
N GLY A 184 12.63 5.04 23.06
CA GLY A 184 12.43 3.72 23.68
C GLY A 184 11.52 2.75 22.91
N GLU A 185 10.76 3.21 21.91
CA GLU A 185 9.96 2.32 21.08
C GLU A 185 10.83 1.39 20.21
N PRO A 186 10.31 0.19 19.91
CA PRO A 186 10.99 -0.74 19.00
C PRO A 186 11.19 -0.17 17.61
N CYS A 187 12.37 -0.36 17.05
CA CYS A 187 12.69 -0.06 15.66
C CYS A 187 13.35 -1.28 14.99
N LEU A 188 13.22 -1.40 13.66
CA LEU A 188 13.64 -2.60 12.93
C LEU A 188 14.92 -2.41 12.10
N GLU A 189 15.30 -1.17 11.84
CA GLU A 189 16.44 -0.86 10.97
C GLU A 189 17.48 -0.10 11.80
N GLU A 190 18.54 -0.80 12.14
CA GLU A 190 19.67 -0.23 12.90
C GLU A 190 20.25 1.00 12.17
N GLY A 191 20.54 2.07 12.90
CA GLY A 191 21.03 3.33 12.36
C GLY A 191 19.98 4.23 11.68
N ARG A 192 18.73 3.78 11.55
CA ARG A 192 17.69 4.61 10.94
C ARG A 192 17.29 5.77 11.84
N GLY A 193 17.27 6.97 11.23
CA GLY A 193 16.84 8.19 11.90
C GLY A 193 15.32 8.42 11.80
N ALA A 194 14.77 9.10 12.80
CA ALA A 194 13.40 9.64 12.86
C ALA A 194 13.40 10.94 13.65
N CYS A 195 12.39 11.77 13.50
CA CYS A 195 12.13 12.87 14.43
C CYS A 195 11.26 12.38 15.60
N ASP A 196 11.37 12.98 16.77
CA ASP A 196 10.37 12.79 17.81
C ASP A 196 9.01 13.37 17.38
N MET A 197 7.97 13.07 18.14
CA MET A 197 6.60 13.53 17.84
C MET A 197 6.45 15.05 17.80
N ALA A 198 7.23 15.77 18.61
CA ALA A 198 7.25 17.23 18.68
C ALA A 198 8.25 17.86 17.70
N GLN A 199 9.02 17.04 16.97
CA GLN A 199 10.07 17.46 16.05
C GLN A 199 11.20 18.27 16.75
N GLN A 200 11.42 18.04 18.02
CA GLN A 200 12.41 18.76 18.82
C GLN A 200 13.77 18.07 18.87
N TYR A 201 13.83 16.79 18.56
CA TYR A 201 15.09 16.04 18.54
C TYR A 201 15.09 14.90 17.53
N VAL A 202 16.30 14.48 17.18
CA VAL A 202 16.55 13.31 16.34
C VAL A 202 16.56 12.07 17.21
N LEU A 203 15.88 11.04 16.73
CA LEU A 203 15.91 9.68 17.22
C LEU A 203 16.69 8.81 16.22
N VAL A 204 17.51 7.89 16.73
CA VAL A 204 18.22 6.89 15.93
C VAL A 204 17.92 5.51 16.47
N CYS A 205 17.67 4.56 15.59
CA CYS A 205 17.51 3.17 15.95
C CYS A 205 18.83 2.57 16.41
N GLN A 206 18.96 2.21 17.68
CA GLN A 206 20.14 1.62 18.29
C GLN A 206 19.73 0.45 19.18
N GLY A 207 20.29 -0.73 18.93
CA GLY A 207 19.93 -1.95 19.67
C GLY A 207 18.45 -2.30 19.60
N GLY A 208 17.81 -2.03 18.47
CA GLY A 208 16.41 -2.31 18.22
C GLY A 208 15.41 -1.34 18.87
N LYS A 209 15.87 -0.19 19.41
CA LYS A 209 15.04 0.85 20.02
C LYS A 209 15.46 2.24 19.55
N PHE A 210 14.49 3.15 19.44
CA PHE A 210 14.78 4.54 19.19
C PHE A 210 15.45 5.20 20.41
N THR A 211 16.62 5.80 20.19
CA THR A 211 17.40 6.54 21.19
C THR A 211 17.55 7.97 20.73
N LYS A 212 17.37 8.92 21.63
CA LYS A 212 17.64 10.34 21.38
C LYS A 212 19.15 10.54 21.14
N THR A 213 19.49 11.23 20.06
CA THR A 213 20.89 11.52 19.71
C THR A 213 21.21 13.00 19.66
N MET A 214 20.22 13.86 19.35
CA MET A 214 20.50 15.26 19.06
C MET A 214 19.26 16.14 19.29
N ASP A 215 19.44 17.30 19.91
CA ASP A 215 18.40 18.33 20.04
C ASP A 215 18.37 19.25 18.81
N CYS A 216 17.16 19.54 18.29
CA CYS A 216 16.90 20.39 17.14
C CYS A 216 16.13 21.64 17.60
N LEU A 217 16.82 22.54 18.26
CA LEU A 217 16.22 23.71 18.93
C LEU A 217 16.01 24.90 18.00
N GLY A 218 16.52 24.85 16.77
CA GLY A 218 16.30 25.87 15.76
C GLY A 218 14.86 25.93 15.28
N ALA A 219 14.50 27.03 14.61
CA ALA A 219 13.11 27.29 14.19
C ALA A 219 12.52 26.27 13.22
N LEU A 220 13.37 25.56 12.47
CA LEU A 220 12.95 24.51 11.55
C LEU A 220 12.91 23.12 12.18
N HIS A 221 13.33 23.02 13.44
CA HIS A 221 13.27 21.78 14.21
C HIS A 221 13.93 20.56 13.53
N CYS A 222 13.34 19.37 13.73
CA CYS A 222 13.74 18.11 13.08
C CYS A 222 12.83 17.84 11.90
N GLU A 223 13.42 17.60 10.72
CA GLU A 223 12.70 17.31 9.46
C GLU A 223 13.26 16.06 8.77
N LEU A 224 12.41 15.38 7.98
CA LEU A 224 12.81 14.34 7.03
C LEU A 224 12.42 14.75 5.61
N PRO A 225 13.27 15.48 4.88
CA PRO A 225 12.97 15.98 3.53
C PRO A 225 13.05 14.89 2.44
N GLY A 226 12.49 13.73 2.63
CA GLY A 226 12.56 12.61 1.70
C GLY A 226 13.85 11.79 1.84
N ASN A 227 13.90 10.61 1.21
CA ASN A 227 15.07 9.71 1.14
C ASN A 227 15.74 9.32 2.47
N TYR A 228 14.98 9.33 3.58
CA TYR A 228 15.42 8.82 4.89
C TYR A 228 16.58 9.57 5.56
N SER A 229 16.96 10.75 5.07
CA SER A 229 17.92 11.61 5.76
C SER A 229 17.19 12.52 6.75
N VAL A 230 17.61 12.46 8.01
CA VAL A 230 17.13 13.39 9.05
C VAL A 230 17.88 14.71 8.90
N ARG A 231 17.16 15.82 8.98
CA ARG A 231 17.73 17.17 9.10
C ARG A 231 17.37 17.73 10.46
N CYS A 232 18.37 18.24 11.14
CA CYS A 232 18.22 18.90 12.42
C CYS A 232 18.63 20.37 12.29
N ASP A 233 17.76 21.29 12.65
CA ASP A 233 18.12 22.70 12.70
C ASP A 233 18.95 22.97 13.95
N LYS A 234 20.25 23.09 13.76
CA LYS A 234 21.27 23.41 14.78
C LYS A 234 21.61 24.90 14.85
N SER A 235 20.76 25.78 14.34
CA SER A 235 20.95 27.23 14.52
C SER A 235 20.89 27.65 16.00
N ILE A 236 20.27 26.82 16.84
CA ILE A 236 20.27 26.92 18.30
C ILE A 236 20.70 25.59 18.91
N VAL A 237 21.70 25.63 19.78
CA VAL A 237 22.28 24.45 20.43
C VAL A 237 22.55 24.70 21.91
N PRO A 238 22.45 23.69 22.79
CA PRO A 238 22.89 23.79 24.17
C PRO A 238 24.42 23.95 24.27
N LEU A 239 24.87 24.72 25.23
CA LEU A 239 26.29 24.83 25.53
C LEU A 239 26.84 23.48 26.03
N GLY A 240 27.99 23.08 25.50
CA GLY A 240 28.68 21.82 25.86
C GLY A 240 28.15 20.58 25.16
N GLU A 241 27.09 20.68 24.33
CA GLU A 241 26.64 19.59 23.49
C GLU A 241 27.70 19.21 22.46
N ALA A 242 27.70 17.96 22.02
CA ALA A 242 28.62 17.47 21.00
C ALA A 242 28.36 18.12 19.63
N CYS A 243 29.43 18.42 18.91
CA CYS A 243 29.39 18.91 17.53
C CYS A 243 30.39 18.15 16.67
N THR A 244 30.12 18.09 15.35
CA THR A 244 30.91 17.29 14.40
C THR A 244 31.81 18.12 13.51
N GLU A 245 31.49 19.39 13.29
CA GLU A 245 32.23 20.28 12.40
C GLU A 245 32.98 21.34 13.20
N ASP A 246 34.28 21.16 13.35
CA ASP A 246 35.14 22.11 14.11
C ASP A 246 35.15 23.48 13.42
N GLY A 247 34.91 24.53 14.22
CA GLY A 247 34.75 25.89 13.72
C GLY A 247 33.32 26.26 13.26
N ALA A 248 32.38 25.33 13.24
CA ALA A 248 30.98 25.66 13.00
C ALA A 248 30.44 26.65 14.07
N ILE A 249 29.52 27.50 13.66
CA ILE A 249 28.98 28.57 14.53
C ILE A 249 27.48 28.35 14.73
N SER A 250 27.01 28.51 15.95
CA SER A 250 25.59 28.41 16.33
C SER A 250 25.26 29.41 17.44
N CYS A 251 24.04 29.37 17.94
CA CYS A 251 23.57 30.20 19.06
C CYS A 251 23.11 29.33 20.22
N THR A 252 23.23 29.81 21.43
CA THR A 252 22.54 29.22 22.58
C THR A 252 21.09 29.71 22.67
N PRO A 253 20.20 29.03 23.41
CA PRO A 253 18.83 29.50 23.64
C PRO A 253 18.73 30.87 24.27
N ASP A 254 19.76 31.29 25.05
CA ASP A 254 19.85 32.63 25.66
C ASP A 254 20.54 33.67 24.75
N GLY A 255 20.73 33.33 23.44
CA GLY A 255 21.18 34.26 22.40
C GLY A 255 22.67 34.54 22.38
N LYS A 256 23.53 33.73 23.01
CA LYS A 256 24.97 33.83 22.93
C LYS A 256 25.49 33.05 21.70
N GLN A 257 26.54 33.56 21.05
CA GLN A 257 27.21 32.82 19.98
C GLN A 257 28.11 31.73 20.56
N VAL A 258 28.05 30.56 19.95
CA VAL A 258 28.92 29.42 20.25
C VAL A 258 29.64 28.95 19.00
N THR A 259 30.82 28.38 19.20
CA THR A 259 31.63 27.77 18.14
C THR A 259 31.94 26.35 18.53
N CYS A 260 31.85 25.42 17.56
CA CYS A 260 32.30 24.05 17.74
C CYS A 260 33.80 24.02 17.90
N THR A 261 34.31 23.54 19.03
CA THR A 261 35.74 23.46 19.32
C THR A 261 36.03 22.14 20.05
N GLY A 262 36.89 21.32 19.45
CA GLY A 262 37.23 20.01 20.02
C GLY A 262 36.03 19.09 20.21
N GLY A 263 35.08 19.13 19.29
CA GLY A 263 33.87 18.31 19.29
C GLY A 263 32.76 18.75 20.25
N LYS A 264 32.83 19.96 20.82
CA LYS A 264 31.81 20.53 21.72
C LYS A 264 31.49 21.98 21.39
N TRP A 265 30.27 22.40 21.65
CA TRP A 265 29.84 23.78 21.52
C TRP A 265 30.31 24.59 22.72
N ASP A 266 31.26 25.55 22.48
CA ASP A 266 31.77 26.46 23.46
C ASP A 266 31.44 27.91 23.14
N ILE A 267 31.36 28.75 24.17
CA ILE A 267 31.10 30.21 24.00
C ILE A 267 32.20 30.80 23.10
N ASP A 268 31.77 31.45 22.01
CA ASP A 268 32.69 32.22 21.17
C ASP A 268 33.15 33.50 21.87
N LYS A 269 34.32 33.46 22.49
CA LYS A 269 34.94 34.58 23.21
C LYS A 269 35.24 35.78 22.30
N LYS A 270 35.29 35.57 20.98
CA LYS A 270 35.59 36.64 20.01
C LYS A 270 34.35 37.41 19.60
N TRP A 271 33.17 36.82 19.80
CA TRP A 271 31.90 37.47 19.47
C TRP A 271 31.57 38.59 20.44
N LYS A 272 31.38 39.79 19.91
CA LYS A 272 31.01 40.99 20.67
C LYS A 272 29.72 41.53 20.08
N PRO A 273 28.53 41.22 20.64
CA PRO A 273 27.26 41.69 20.12
C PRO A 273 27.15 43.23 20.30
N LYS A 274 26.58 43.90 19.29
CA LYS A 274 26.18 45.30 19.43
C LYS A 274 24.94 45.38 20.28
N LYS A 275 24.66 46.58 20.83
CA LYS A 275 23.46 46.79 21.67
C LYS A 275 22.18 46.37 20.92
N GLY A 276 21.44 45.44 21.49
CA GLY A 276 20.21 44.89 20.90
C GLY A 276 20.43 43.81 19.82
N GLU A 277 21.67 43.40 19.55
CA GLU A 277 22.00 42.28 18.64
C GLU A 277 22.02 40.95 19.41
N THR A 278 21.23 40.01 18.97
CA THR A 278 21.24 38.62 19.46
C THR A 278 21.81 37.68 18.40
N CYS A 279 22.38 36.55 18.79
CA CYS A 279 22.94 35.60 17.89
C CYS A 279 21.92 35.11 16.85
N ALA A 280 20.70 34.87 17.22
CA ALA A 280 19.62 34.40 16.35
C ALA A 280 19.32 35.32 15.16
N ASN A 281 19.65 36.61 15.24
CA ASN A 281 19.41 37.56 14.15
C ASN A 281 20.50 37.56 13.07
N ARG A 282 21.59 36.85 13.27
CA ARG A 282 22.79 36.92 12.41
C ARG A 282 22.99 35.75 11.49
N TYR A 283 22.48 34.59 11.81
CA TYR A 283 22.79 33.36 11.08
C TYR A 283 21.57 32.78 10.40
N ARG A 284 21.71 32.55 9.11
CA ARG A 284 20.81 31.67 8.38
C ARG A 284 21.12 30.23 8.78
N VAL A 285 20.10 29.45 9.00
CA VAL A 285 20.05 28.04 9.33
C VAL A 285 21.16 27.25 8.66
N SER A 286 22.06 26.62 9.45
CA SER A 286 22.94 25.56 8.98
C SER A 286 22.24 24.21 9.19
N TYR A 287 22.03 23.46 8.13
CA TYR A 287 21.50 22.10 8.20
C TYR A 287 22.67 21.13 8.30
N GLU A 288 22.75 20.35 9.35
CA GLU A 288 23.52 19.12 9.33
C GLU A 288 22.62 18.01 8.77
N THR A 289 23.04 17.45 7.66
CA THR A 289 22.42 16.24 7.09
C THR A 289 23.27 15.06 7.57
N GLU A 290 22.87 14.40 8.64
CA GLU A 290 23.47 13.12 8.98
C GLU A 290 22.93 12.07 8.00
N LYS A 291 23.80 11.62 7.10
CA LYS A 291 23.56 10.40 6.33
C LYS A 291 23.92 9.22 7.24
N PHE A 292 22.91 8.54 7.74
CA PHE A 292 23.09 7.24 8.36
C PHE A 292 23.25 6.21 7.23
N GLU A 293 24.49 5.86 6.90
CA GLU A 293 24.74 4.71 6.04
C GLU A 293 24.54 3.43 6.88
N PRO A 294 23.70 2.50 6.43
CA PRO A 294 23.59 1.21 7.09
C PRO A 294 24.95 0.49 6.97
N ARG A 295 25.51 0.07 8.09
CA ARG A 295 26.69 -0.80 8.14
C ARG A 295 26.31 -2.22 7.80
#